data_92c1acaf646f6da0fa3814f3b327b4f2
#
_entry.id   92c1acaf646f6da0fa3814f3b327b4f2
#
_cell.length_a   1.000
_cell.length_b   1.000
_cell.length_c   1.000
_cell.angle_alpha   90.00
_cell.angle_beta   90.00
_cell.angle_gamma   90.00
#
_symmetry.space_group_name_H-M   'P 1'
#
loop_
_entity.id
_entity.type
_entity.pdbx_description
1 polymer ?
#
loop_
_entity_poly.entity_id
_entity_poly.type
_entity_poly.pdbx_seq_one_letter_code
_entity_poly.pdbx_strand_id
1 'polypeptide(L)'
;LLKVNDIREHFLDELKAERFTTDRLGGKTIELIGASFLADEPAIFGEPNQEYIQAEIDWYFKGSNNINDIYAGVYDENGDPKEPPKAWQYAANYHGEINSNYGRIIFSEQYYKQYERCLAELLANRDTRRACMVYNRPSIWTEYNENGKSDFICTNAVTYYIRGDQLHCCVQMRSNDVIFGYRNDYAWQKHVLEQLVEGYNHKNFDHVESGDIYWQVQNLHVYEKHFHLVDR
;
A
#
# COMPACT_ATOMS: atom_id res chain seq x y z
N LEU A 1 5.00 21.19 3.86
CA LEU A 1 4.47 19.84 3.80
C LEU A 1 5.18 18.98 4.85
N LEU A 2 4.42 18.21 5.64
CA LEU A 2 4.99 17.25 6.60
C LEU A 2 5.78 16.16 5.85
N LYS A 3 6.75 15.57 6.54
CA LYS A 3 7.58 14.46 6.07
C LYS A 3 7.42 13.24 6.99
N VAL A 4 8.01 12.12 6.63
CA VAL A 4 7.97 10.90 7.46
C VAL A 4 8.48 11.16 8.86
N ASN A 5 9.55 11.95 9.05
CA ASN A 5 10.06 12.29 10.38
C ASN A 5 9.04 13.06 11.24
N ASP A 6 8.27 13.98 10.66
CA ASP A 6 7.24 14.72 11.42
C ASP A 6 6.12 13.78 11.90
N ILE A 7 5.77 12.79 11.06
CA ILE A 7 4.81 11.74 11.42
C ILE A 7 5.36 10.87 12.56
N ARG A 8 6.63 10.49 12.48
CA ARG A 8 7.33 9.70 13.51
C ARG A 8 7.31 10.43 14.85
N GLU A 9 7.67 11.71 14.87
CA GLU A 9 7.65 12.55 16.07
C GLU A 9 6.24 12.65 16.66
N HIS A 10 5.21 12.84 15.82
CA HIS A 10 3.82 12.86 16.28
C HIS A 10 3.46 11.59 17.06
N PHE A 11 3.70 10.40 16.51
CA PHE A 11 3.37 9.14 17.18
C PHE A 11 4.18 8.90 18.46
N LEU A 12 5.45 9.33 18.50
CA LEU A 12 6.28 9.29 19.70
C LEU A 12 5.72 10.18 20.80
N ASP A 13 5.28 11.39 20.46
CA ASP A 13 4.71 12.34 21.43
C ASP A 13 3.34 11.89 21.94
N GLU A 14 2.48 11.32 21.09
CA GLU A 14 1.21 10.74 21.49
C GLU A 14 1.42 9.55 22.45
N LEU A 15 2.40 8.67 22.16
CA LEU A 15 2.73 7.53 23.01
C LEU A 15 3.24 7.98 24.38
N LYS A 16 4.19 8.94 24.43
CA LYS A 16 4.74 9.49 25.68
C LYS A 16 3.68 10.20 26.51
N ALA A 17 2.74 10.85 25.87
CA ALA A 17 1.64 11.56 26.55
C ALA A 17 0.45 10.64 26.90
N GLU A 18 0.55 9.34 26.60
CA GLU A 18 -0.51 8.33 26.81
C GLU A 18 -1.86 8.74 26.22
N ARG A 19 -1.86 9.42 25.06
CA ARG A 19 -3.08 9.83 24.38
C ARG A 19 -3.57 8.72 23.46
N PHE A 20 -4.42 7.88 23.99
CA PHE A 20 -4.95 6.71 23.33
C PHE A 20 -6.41 6.87 22.93
N THR A 21 -6.78 6.30 21.82
CA THR A 21 -8.15 6.00 21.43
C THR A 21 -8.39 4.48 21.53
N THR A 22 -9.58 4.03 21.17
CA THR A 22 -9.96 2.62 21.25
C THR A 22 -10.37 2.14 19.87
N ASP A 23 -9.81 1.02 19.42
CA ASP A 23 -10.22 0.39 18.18
C ASP A 23 -11.60 -0.31 18.31
N ARG A 24 -12.11 -0.85 17.19
CA ARG A 24 -13.40 -1.55 17.17
C ARG A 24 -13.45 -2.83 18.02
N LEU A 25 -12.30 -3.35 18.45
CA LEU A 25 -12.18 -4.56 19.28
C LEU A 25 -11.92 -4.24 20.74
N GLY A 26 -11.85 -2.94 21.10
CA GLY A 26 -11.59 -2.46 22.44
C GLY A 26 -10.11 -2.35 22.80
N GLY A 27 -9.20 -2.56 21.86
CA GLY A 27 -7.77 -2.37 22.04
C GLY A 27 -7.37 -0.90 21.95
N LYS A 28 -6.31 -0.51 22.68
CA LYS A 28 -5.77 0.85 22.56
C LYS A 28 -5.10 1.06 21.21
N THR A 29 -5.29 2.24 20.66
CA THR A 29 -4.59 2.72 19.45
C THR A 29 -4.14 4.16 19.64
N ILE A 30 -3.13 4.56 18.85
CA ILE A 30 -2.85 5.97 18.57
C ILE A 30 -3.26 6.18 17.12
N GLU A 31 -3.99 7.26 16.85
CA GLU A 31 -4.52 7.57 15.53
C GLU A 31 -4.21 9.02 15.13
N LEU A 32 -3.86 9.22 13.85
CA LEU A 32 -3.79 10.52 13.22
C LEU A 32 -4.80 10.55 12.07
N ILE A 33 -5.90 11.28 12.28
CA ILE A 33 -6.97 11.43 11.29
C ILE A 33 -6.57 12.50 10.26
N GLY A 34 -6.69 12.16 8.96
CA GLY A 34 -6.43 13.09 7.85
C GLY A 34 -4.95 13.40 7.65
N ALA A 35 -4.06 12.45 7.92
CA ALA A 35 -2.63 12.62 7.68
C ALA A 35 -2.33 12.90 6.21
N SER A 36 -1.48 13.90 5.94
CA SER A 36 -0.99 14.22 4.60
C SER A 36 0.47 14.64 4.68
N PHE A 37 1.37 13.91 4.03
CA PHE A 37 2.81 14.11 4.12
C PHE A 37 3.55 13.64 2.86
N LEU A 38 4.80 14.08 2.71
CA LEU A 38 5.74 13.54 1.73
C LEU A 38 6.31 12.23 2.27
N ALA A 39 6.14 11.16 1.51
CA ALA A 39 6.69 9.84 1.83
C ALA A 39 8.16 9.78 1.36
N ASP A 40 9.04 10.48 2.05
CA ASP A 40 10.45 10.63 1.71
C ASP A 40 11.35 9.53 2.32
N GLU A 41 10.79 8.67 3.16
CA GLU A 41 11.47 7.50 3.73
C GLU A 41 10.63 6.22 3.54
N PRO A 42 11.28 5.05 3.41
CA PRO A 42 10.57 3.78 3.13
C PRO A 42 9.85 3.18 4.34
N ALA A 43 10.06 3.71 5.54
CA ALA A 43 9.41 3.28 6.78
C ALA A 43 9.20 4.45 7.73
N ILE A 44 8.05 4.50 8.40
CA ILE A 44 7.83 5.43 9.51
C ILE A 44 8.58 4.90 10.73
N PHE A 45 8.42 3.62 11.03
CA PHE A 45 9.13 2.92 12.10
C PHE A 45 9.70 1.60 11.62
N GLY A 46 10.84 1.20 12.21
CA GLY A 46 11.53 -0.05 11.89
C GLY A 46 12.15 -0.06 10.49
N GLU A 47 12.54 -1.23 10.04
CA GLU A 47 13.17 -1.44 8.75
C GLU A 47 12.27 -2.27 7.83
N PRO A 48 12.23 -1.96 6.51
CA PRO A 48 11.53 -2.77 5.53
C PRO A 48 12.10 -4.20 5.45
N ASN A 49 11.22 -5.20 5.46
CA ASN A 49 11.62 -6.57 5.19
C ASN A 49 11.65 -6.82 3.68
N GLN A 50 12.84 -6.73 3.07
CA GLN A 50 13.02 -6.82 1.63
C GLN A 50 12.59 -8.18 1.06
N GLU A 51 12.81 -9.28 1.77
CA GLU A 51 12.37 -10.62 1.35
C GLU A 51 10.85 -10.68 1.24
N TYR A 52 10.15 -10.18 2.27
CA TYR A 52 8.69 -10.14 2.24
C TYR A 52 8.15 -9.19 1.17
N ILE A 53 8.71 -7.99 1.07
CA ILE A 53 8.32 -7.00 0.06
C ILE A 53 8.42 -7.58 -1.35
N GLN A 54 9.52 -8.28 -1.67
CA GLN A 54 9.68 -8.90 -2.98
C GLN A 54 8.65 -10.01 -3.20
N ALA A 55 8.41 -10.85 -2.20
CA ALA A 55 7.41 -11.93 -2.30
C ALA A 55 5.99 -11.37 -2.50
N GLU A 56 5.64 -10.27 -1.82
CA GLU A 56 4.34 -9.62 -1.97
C GLU A 56 4.19 -8.95 -3.35
N ILE A 57 5.22 -8.27 -3.84
CA ILE A 57 5.24 -7.70 -5.20
C ILE A 57 5.08 -8.80 -6.25
N ASP A 58 5.82 -9.89 -6.14
CA ASP A 58 5.72 -11.03 -7.06
C ASP A 58 4.32 -11.64 -7.05
N TRP A 59 3.71 -11.77 -5.86
CA TRP A 59 2.34 -12.25 -5.72
C TRP A 59 1.32 -11.27 -6.33
N TYR A 60 1.51 -9.96 -6.19
CA TYR A 60 0.68 -8.95 -6.84
C TYR A 60 0.74 -9.08 -8.35
N PHE A 61 1.92 -9.31 -8.95
CA PHE A 61 2.06 -9.56 -10.38
C PHE A 61 1.43 -10.86 -10.87
N LYS A 62 1.40 -11.91 -10.03
CA LYS A 62 0.66 -13.13 -10.35
C LYS A 62 -0.86 -12.90 -10.41
N GLY A 63 -1.37 -11.83 -9.79
CA GLY A 63 -2.79 -11.51 -9.74
C GLY A 63 -3.64 -12.54 -8.99
N SER A 64 -3.03 -13.38 -8.15
CA SER A 64 -3.72 -14.39 -7.36
C SER A 64 -4.39 -13.76 -6.13
N ASN A 65 -5.66 -14.09 -5.90
CA ASN A 65 -6.34 -13.71 -4.66
C ASN A 65 -6.09 -14.68 -3.50
N ASN A 66 -5.25 -15.70 -3.69
CA ASN A 66 -4.94 -16.66 -2.64
C ASN A 66 -3.64 -16.29 -1.94
N ILE A 67 -3.69 -16.09 -0.62
CA ILE A 67 -2.54 -15.70 0.19
C ILE A 67 -1.44 -16.76 0.26
N ASN A 68 -1.79 -18.05 0.05
CA ASN A 68 -0.82 -19.13 0.03
C ASN A 68 0.15 -19.04 -1.17
N ASP A 69 -0.19 -18.24 -2.17
CA ASP A 69 0.67 -18.01 -3.34
C ASP A 69 1.77 -16.96 -3.07
N ILE A 70 1.75 -16.25 -1.93
CA ILE A 70 2.79 -15.31 -1.53
C ILE A 70 4.14 -16.02 -1.43
N TYR A 71 4.16 -17.18 -0.77
CA TYR A 71 5.36 -18.00 -0.58
C TYR A 71 5.26 -19.36 -1.27
N ALA A 72 4.53 -19.46 -2.39
CA ALA A 72 4.38 -20.73 -3.09
C ALA A 72 5.75 -21.34 -3.48
N GLY A 73 6.04 -22.53 -2.96
CA GLY A 73 7.29 -23.24 -3.20
C GLY A 73 8.46 -22.76 -2.34
N VAL A 74 8.25 -21.89 -1.36
CA VAL A 74 9.23 -21.46 -0.38
C VAL A 74 9.03 -22.25 0.92
N TYR A 75 10.12 -22.72 1.51
CA TYR A 75 10.14 -23.50 2.74
C TYR A 75 10.94 -22.75 3.81
N ASP A 76 10.58 -22.95 5.06
CA ASP A 76 11.30 -22.42 6.21
C ASP A 76 12.55 -23.25 6.54
N GLU A 77 13.27 -22.87 7.58
CA GLU A 77 14.50 -23.55 8.03
C GLU A 77 14.28 -24.99 8.51
N ASN A 78 13.03 -25.36 8.84
CA ASN A 78 12.64 -26.71 9.27
C ASN A 78 12.20 -27.57 8.07
N GLY A 79 12.08 -26.99 6.87
CA GLY A 79 11.59 -27.66 5.68
C GLY A 79 10.06 -27.66 5.56
N ASP A 80 9.35 -26.89 6.40
CA ASP A 80 7.91 -26.69 6.32
C ASP A 80 7.56 -25.57 5.32
N PRO A 81 6.41 -25.63 4.62
CA PRO A 81 5.98 -24.56 3.75
C PRO A 81 5.89 -23.22 4.51
N LYS A 82 6.52 -22.17 3.97
CA LYS A 82 6.52 -20.86 4.60
C LYS A 82 5.10 -20.27 4.62
N GLU A 83 4.61 -19.92 5.80
CA GLU A 83 3.28 -19.34 5.97
C GLU A 83 3.22 -17.88 5.55
N PRO A 84 2.09 -17.43 4.95
CA PRO A 84 1.85 -16.02 4.69
C PRO A 84 1.78 -15.22 6.01
N PRO A 85 2.04 -13.89 5.98
CA PRO A 85 1.95 -13.04 7.17
C PRO A 85 0.61 -13.13 7.87
N LYS A 86 0.62 -13.01 9.20
CA LYS A 86 -0.60 -13.09 10.04
C LYS A 86 -1.69 -12.09 9.61
N ALA A 87 -1.31 -10.90 9.15
CA ALA A 87 -2.27 -9.91 8.66
C ALA A 87 -3.11 -10.45 7.50
N TRP A 88 -2.49 -11.14 6.55
CA TRP A 88 -3.18 -11.79 5.45
C TRP A 88 -4.00 -13.01 5.90
N GLN A 89 -3.48 -13.79 6.85
CA GLN A 89 -4.24 -14.93 7.41
C GLN A 89 -5.53 -14.46 8.10
N TYR A 90 -5.53 -13.30 8.78
CA TYR A 90 -6.75 -12.71 9.38
C TYR A 90 -7.72 -12.11 8.36
N ALA A 91 -7.21 -11.62 7.24
CA ALA A 91 -8.02 -11.05 6.18
C ALA A 91 -8.71 -12.11 5.31
N ALA A 92 -8.04 -13.25 5.10
CA ALA A 92 -8.47 -14.30 4.21
C ALA A 92 -9.60 -15.16 4.81
N ASN A 93 -10.41 -15.73 3.92
CA ASN A 93 -11.30 -16.82 4.28
C ASN A 93 -10.54 -18.14 4.50
N TYR A 94 -11.25 -19.21 4.84
CA TYR A 94 -10.63 -20.52 5.09
C TYR A 94 -9.99 -21.16 3.83
N HIS A 95 -10.30 -20.66 2.63
CA HIS A 95 -9.64 -21.07 1.38
C HIS A 95 -8.37 -20.23 1.08
N GLY A 96 -8.07 -19.25 1.91
CA GLY A 96 -6.96 -18.31 1.68
C GLY A 96 -7.28 -17.16 0.74
N GLU A 97 -8.55 -16.91 0.42
CA GLU A 97 -8.96 -15.90 -0.54
C GLU A 97 -9.12 -14.51 0.11
N ILE A 98 -8.69 -13.46 -0.60
CA ILE A 98 -8.78 -12.05 -0.22
C ILE A 98 -9.26 -11.18 -1.41
N ASN A 99 -9.51 -9.89 -1.16
CA ASN A 99 -9.88 -8.90 -2.16
C ASN A 99 -8.70 -8.00 -2.58
N SER A 100 -7.71 -7.83 -1.71
CA SER A 100 -6.69 -6.77 -1.77
C SER A 100 -5.42 -7.19 -2.52
N ASN A 101 -5.49 -8.10 -3.52
CA ASN A 101 -4.37 -8.24 -4.44
C ASN A 101 -4.30 -6.99 -5.33
N TYR A 102 -3.42 -6.05 -4.99
CA TYR A 102 -3.30 -4.75 -5.67
C TYR A 102 -2.86 -4.89 -7.12
N GLY A 103 -2.01 -5.85 -7.44
CA GLY A 103 -1.62 -6.13 -8.83
C GLY A 103 -2.80 -6.58 -9.68
N ARG A 104 -3.62 -7.52 -9.18
CA ARG A 104 -4.85 -7.92 -9.85
C ARG A 104 -5.78 -6.72 -10.12
N ILE A 105 -5.89 -5.79 -9.15
CA ILE A 105 -6.75 -4.61 -9.29
C ILE A 105 -6.27 -3.70 -10.41
N ILE A 106 -4.97 -3.51 -10.59
CA ILE A 106 -4.49 -2.55 -11.59
C ILE A 106 -4.16 -3.17 -12.94
N PHE A 107 -3.83 -4.48 -13.01
CA PHE A 107 -3.41 -5.13 -14.27
C PHE A 107 -4.49 -5.97 -14.95
N SER A 108 -5.49 -6.49 -14.22
CA SER A 108 -6.44 -7.44 -14.80
C SER A 108 -7.48 -6.77 -15.71
N GLU A 109 -7.99 -7.56 -16.66
CA GLU A 109 -9.13 -7.16 -17.51
C GLU A 109 -10.40 -6.95 -16.68
N GLN A 110 -10.57 -7.72 -15.61
CA GLN A 110 -11.70 -7.59 -14.69
C GLN A 110 -11.84 -6.17 -14.16
N TYR A 111 -10.71 -5.50 -13.93
CA TYR A 111 -10.65 -4.13 -13.43
C TYR A 111 -10.13 -3.13 -14.48
N TYR A 112 -10.40 -3.43 -15.76
CA TYR A 112 -10.19 -2.55 -16.91
C TYR A 112 -8.73 -2.25 -17.25
N LYS A 113 -7.75 -3.06 -16.86
CA LYS A 113 -6.32 -2.85 -17.14
C LYS A 113 -5.89 -1.41 -16.82
N GLN A 114 -6.13 -0.99 -15.59
CA GLN A 114 -5.95 0.40 -15.17
C GLN A 114 -4.53 0.92 -15.39
N TYR A 115 -3.51 0.05 -15.20
CA TYR A 115 -2.11 0.41 -15.43
C TYR A 115 -1.87 0.86 -16.89
N GLU A 116 -2.30 0.06 -17.87
CA GLU A 116 -2.13 0.40 -19.28
C GLU A 116 -2.91 1.66 -19.66
N ARG A 117 -4.09 1.86 -19.10
CA ARG A 117 -4.90 3.06 -19.34
C ARG A 117 -4.27 4.30 -18.72
N CYS A 118 -3.71 4.17 -17.52
CA CYS A 118 -2.99 5.24 -16.84
C CYS A 118 -1.75 5.66 -17.64
N LEU A 119 -0.95 4.69 -18.08
CA LEU A 119 0.21 4.93 -18.93
C LEU A 119 -0.19 5.59 -20.27
N ALA A 120 -1.25 5.10 -20.91
CA ALA A 120 -1.75 5.68 -22.17
C ALA A 120 -2.21 7.13 -21.98
N GLU A 121 -2.86 7.46 -20.86
CA GLU A 121 -3.29 8.81 -20.52
C GLU A 121 -2.09 9.76 -20.32
N LEU A 122 -1.03 9.31 -19.63
CA LEU A 122 0.21 10.06 -19.44
C LEU A 122 0.93 10.33 -20.76
N LEU A 123 0.96 9.34 -21.66
CA LEU A 123 1.55 9.45 -23.00
C LEU A 123 0.75 10.39 -23.91
N ALA A 124 -0.58 10.37 -23.81
CA ALA A 124 -1.46 11.21 -24.62
C ALA A 124 -1.47 12.68 -24.16
N ASN A 125 -1.31 12.92 -22.87
CA ASN A 125 -1.33 14.26 -22.29
C ASN A 125 -0.44 14.33 -21.05
N ARG A 126 0.76 14.90 -21.22
CA ARG A 126 1.76 15.08 -20.15
C ARG A 126 1.20 15.85 -18.94
N ASP A 127 0.31 16.80 -19.18
CA ASP A 127 -0.25 17.69 -18.16
C ASP A 127 -1.54 17.15 -17.54
N THR A 128 -1.92 15.91 -17.86
CA THR A 128 -3.16 15.29 -17.38
C THR A 128 -3.31 15.33 -15.87
N ARG A 129 -4.56 15.30 -15.42
CA ARG A 129 -4.99 15.10 -14.02
C ARG A 129 -5.91 13.88 -13.90
N ARG A 130 -5.95 13.01 -14.94
CA ARG A 130 -6.83 11.84 -15.00
C ARG A 130 -6.08 10.51 -14.94
N ALA A 131 -4.74 10.53 -14.89
CA ALA A 131 -3.93 9.31 -14.76
C ALA A 131 -4.09 8.74 -13.35
N CYS A 132 -5.23 8.10 -13.09
CA CYS A 132 -5.65 7.61 -11.79
C CYS A 132 -5.96 6.12 -11.85
N MET A 133 -5.43 5.35 -10.90
CA MET A 133 -5.78 3.95 -10.65
C MET A 133 -6.66 3.89 -9.40
N VAL A 134 -7.87 3.35 -9.54
CA VAL A 134 -8.84 3.20 -8.46
C VAL A 134 -8.73 1.79 -7.89
N TYR A 135 -8.37 1.68 -6.63
CA TYR A 135 -8.23 0.39 -5.95
C TYR A 135 -9.52 -0.03 -5.24
N ASN A 136 -10.13 0.90 -4.52
CA ASN A 136 -11.36 0.64 -3.81
C ASN A 136 -12.59 0.86 -4.70
N ARG A 137 -13.72 0.25 -4.35
CA ARG A 137 -14.95 0.28 -5.14
C ARG A 137 -16.18 0.13 -4.25
N PRO A 138 -17.37 0.63 -4.67
CA PRO A 138 -18.59 0.55 -3.86
C PRO A 138 -19.00 -0.88 -3.51
N SER A 139 -18.73 -1.86 -4.38
CA SER A 139 -19.05 -3.27 -4.15
C SER A 139 -18.25 -3.88 -2.98
N ILE A 140 -17.19 -3.22 -2.51
CA ILE A 140 -16.41 -3.68 -1.36
C ILE A 140 -17.27 -3.88 -0.11
N TRP A 141 -18.37 -3.13 0.04
CA TRP A 141 -19.32 -3.30 1.15
C TRP A 141 -20.01 -4.67 1.19
N THR A 142 -20.05 -5.37 0.08
CA THR A 142 -20.51 -6.75 -0.02
C THR A 142 -19.35 -7.74 -0.04
N GLU A 143 -18.28 -7.40 -0.75
CA GLU A 143 -17.14 -8.28 -1.00
C GLU A 143 -16.26 -8.50 0.25
N TYR A 144 -16.14 -7.47 1.14
CA TYR A 144 -15.15 -7.49 2.23
C TYR A 144 -15.32 -8.65 3.22
N ASN A 145 -16.54 -9.14 3.40
CA ASN A 145 -16.86 -10.24 4.33
C ASN A 145 -17.51 -11.44 3.63
N GLU A 146 -17.56 -11.43 2.31
CA GLU A 146 -18.11 -12.54 1.53
C GLU A 146 -17.29 -13.81 1.76
N ASN A 147 -17.99 -14.94 1.97
CA ASN A 147 -17.40 -16.26 2.22
C ASN A 147 -16.44 -16.30 3.41
N GLY A 148 -16.63 -15.44 4.42
CA GLY A 148 -15.83 -15.42 5.64
C GLY A 148 -14.52 -14.63 5.53
N LYS A 149 -14.33 -13.85 4.46
CA LYS A 149 -13.24 -12.86 4.38
C LYS A 149 -13.41 -11.76 5.45
N SER A 150 -12.34 -11.07 5.77
CA SER A 150 -12.34 -9.82 6.54
C SER A 150 -11.35 -8.84 5.90
N ASP A 151 -11.58 -8.57 4.60
CA ASP A 151 -10.64 -7.82 3.77
C ASP A 151 -11.32 -6.65 3.06
N PHE A 152 -11.34 -5.50 3.72
CA PHE A 152 -11.80 -4.23 3.17
C PHE A 152 -10.59 -3.45 2.64
N ILE A 153 -10.51 -3.23 1.32
CA ILE A 153 -9.36 -2.59 0.65
C ILE A 153 -8.97 -1.28 1.34
N CYS A 154 -7.68 -1.12 1.64
CA CYS A 154 -7.14 0.04 2.36
C CYS A 154 -6.76 1.20 1.43
N THR A 155 -6.24 0.93 0.24
CA THR A 155 -5.94 1.95 -0.77
C THR A 155 -7.20 2.34 -1.52
N ASN A 156 -7.52 3.62 -1.55
CA ASN A 156 -8.68 4.13 -2.31
C ASN A 156 -8.32 4.34 -3.78
N ALA A 157 -7.28 5.13 -4.04
CA ALA A 157 -6.83 5.46 -5.39
C ALA A 157 -5.39 6.00 -5.35
N VAL A 158 -4.73 5.96 -6.50
CA VAL A 158 -3.42 6.61 -6.71
C VAL A 158 -3.48 7.38 -8.01
N THR A 159 -3.14 8.67 -7.97
CA THR A 159 -3.11 9.54 -9.15
C THR A 159 -1.67 9.96 -9.46
N TYR A 160 -1.32 9.93 -10.73
CA TYR A 160 0.03 10.20 -11.22
C TYR A 160 0.07 11.50 -12.00
N TYR A 161 1.15 12.26 -11.84
CA TYR A 161 1.33 13.59 -12.44
C TYR A 161 2.75 13.76 -12.95
N ILE A 162 2.93 14.09 -14.24
CA ILE A 162 4.21 14.57 -14.73
C ILE A 162 4.24 16.09 -14.51
N ARG A 163 5.26 16.57 -13.79
CA ARG A 163 5.52 17.99 -13.61
C ARG A 163 7.04 18.25 -13.71
N GLY A 164 7.41 19.20 -14.55
CA GLY A 164 8.82 19.27 -14.96
C GLY A 164 9.23 17.94 -15.60
N ASP A 165 10.36 17.41 -15.21
CA ASP A 165 10.90 16.13 -15.71
C ASP A 165 10.68 14.98 -14.72
N GLN A 166 9.67 15.09 -13.84
CA GLN A 166 9.39 14.08 -12.82
C GLN A 166 7.95 13.57 -12.88
N LEU A 167 7.79 12.24 -12.73
CA LEU A 167 6.51 11.59 -12.50
C LEU A 167 6.30 11.42 -10.99
N HIS A 168 5.35 12.17 -10.46
CA HIS A 168 4.94 12.10 -9.06
C HIS A 168 3.71 11.21 -8.90
N CYS A 169 3.47 10.68 -7.69
CA CYS A 169 2.21 10.05 -7.36
C CYS A 169 1.60 10.58 -6.06
N CYS A 170 0.27 10.58 -6.00
CA CYS A 170 -0.51 10.91 -4.81
C CYS A 170 -1.31 9.67 -4.40
N VAL A 171 -0.89 9.04 -3.32
CA VAL A 171 -1.51 7.85 -2.74
C VAL A 171 -2.61 8.27 -1.77
N GLN A 172 -3.79 7.69 -1.90
CA GLN A 172 -4.92 7.94 -1.00
C GLN A 172 -5.38 6.65 -0.34
N MET A 173 -5.28 6.60 0.98
CA MET A 173 -5.67 5.44 1.78
C MET A 173 -6.78 5.80 2.78
N ARG A 174 -7.72 4.88 3.01
CA ARG A 174 -8.68 5.03 4.11
C ARG A 174 -8.07 4.70 5.47
N SER A 175 -7.08 3.79 5.49
CA SER A 175 -6.50 3.24 6.71
C SER A 175 -5.09 2.73 6.41
N ASN A 176 -4.12 3.03 7.28
CA ASN A 176 -2.76 2.55 7.14
C ASN A 176 -2.10 2.41 8.52
N ASP A 177 -1.45 1.28 8.78
CA ASP A 177 -0.65 1.04 9.99
C ASP A 177 0.77 1.60 9.80
N VAL A 178 1.28 2.35 10.79
CA VAL A 178 2.60 3.02 10.69
C VAL A 178 3.78 2.06 10.80
N ILE A 179 3.58 0.83 11.29
CA ILE A 179 4.67 -0.12 11.54
C ILE A 179 4.91 -1.01 10.31
N PHE A 180 3.92 -1.82 9.94
CA PHE A 180 4.05 -2.79 8.85
C PHE A 180 3.33 -2.34 7.59
N GLY A 181 2.14 -1.75 7.72
CA GLY A 181 1.32 -1.33 6.60
C GLY A 181 2.04 -0.32 5.72
N TYR A 182 2.44 0.82 6.29
CA TYR A 182 3.06 1.89 5.52
C TYR A 182 4.25 1.40 4.68
N ARG A 183 5.21 0.69 5.26
CA ARG A 183 6.45 0.30 4.56
C ARG A 183 6.22 -0.70 3.41
N ASN A 184 5.22 -1.59 3.54
CA ASN A 184 4.87 -2.53 2.48
C ASN A 184 4.07 -1.83 1.38
N ASP A 185 3.08 -1.02 1.75
CA ASP A 185 2.31 -0.20 0.81
C ASP A 185 3.20 0.81 0.07
N TYR A 186 4.14 1.47 0.77
CA TYR A 186 5.13 2.36 0.16
C TYR A 186 5.97 1.63 -0.90
N ALA A 187 6.47 0.44 -0.57
CA ALA A 187 7.29 -0.35 -1.50
C ALA A 187 6.50 -0.70 -2.78
N TRP A 188 5.24 -1.08 -2.65
CA TRP A 188 4.36 -1.32 -3.79
C TRP A 188 4.12 -0.06 -4.61
N GLN A 189 3.76 1.05 -3.99
CA GLN A 189 3.47 2.29 -4.71
C GLN A 189 4.72 2.86 -5.41
N LYS A 190 5.88 2.76 -4.77
CA LYS A 190 7.17 3.10 -5.37
C LYS A 190 7.46 2.22 -6.59
N HIS A 191 7.26 0.91 -6.47
CA HIS A 191 7.45 -0.03 -7.58
C HIS A 191 6.54 0.31 -8.78
N VAL A 192 5.26 0.58 -8.55
CA VAL A 192 4.32 0.98 -9.63
C VAL A 192 4.73 2.30 -10.27
N LEU A 193 5.19 3.27 -9.48
CA LEU A 193 5.71 4.56 -9.99
C LEU A 193 6.90 4.32 -10.91
N GLU A 194 7.88 3.51 -10.50
CA GLU A 194 9.08 3.17 -11.28
C GLU A 194 8.71 2.44 -12.58
N GLN A 195 7.75 1.51 -12.53
CA GLN A 195 7.23 0.83 -13.73
C GLN A 195 6.54 1.80 -14.71
N LEU A 196 5.82 2.80 -14.21
CA LEU A 196 5.22 3.83 -15.08
C LEU A 196 6.28 4.74 -15.69
N VAL A 197 7.33 5.10 -14.95
CA VAL A 197 8.49 5.86 -15.48
C VAL A 197 9.17 5.07 -16.60
N GLU A 198 9.47 3.80 -16.37
CA GLU A 198 10.08 2.92 -17.38
C GLU A 198 9.18 2.78 -18.61
N GLY A 199 7.90 2.49 -18.41
CA GLY A 199 6.92 2.36 -19.48
C GLY A 199 6.72 3.63 -20.31
N TYR A 200 6.74 4.80 -19.65
CA TYR A 200 6.67 6.11 -20.29
C TYR A 200 7.91 6.37 -21.13
N ASN A 201 9.10 6.22 -20.54
CA ASN A 201 10.39 6.47 -21.20
C ASN A 201 10.68 5.54 -22.36
N HIS A 202 10.17 4.30 -22.29
CA HIS A 202 10.28 3.35 -23.42
C HIS A 202 9.48 3.79 -24.66
N LYS A 203 8.41 4.55 -24.46
CA LYS A 203 7.47 4.96 -25.53
C LYS A 203 7.59 6.43 -25.90
N ASN A 204 8.36 7.23 -25.16
CA ASN A 204 8.48 8.66 -25.36
C ASN A 204 9.95 9.09 -25.35
N PHE A 205 10.33 10.05 -26.22
CA PHE A 205 11.68 10.64 -26.25
C PHE A 205 11.88 11.68 -25.15
N ASP A 206 10.80 12.22 -24.60
CA ASP A 206 10.79 13.19 -23.52
C ASP A 206 10.76 12.45 -22.18
N HIS A 207 11.94 12.04 -21.73
CA HIS A 207 12.10 11.20 -20.56
C HIS A 207 11.71 11.91 -19.27
N VAL A 208 11.26 11.12 -18.30
CA VAL A 208 10.96 11.56 -16.93
C VAL A 208 11.70 10.69 -15.92
N GLU A 209 11.93 11.26 -14.73
CA GLU A 209 12.47 10.55 -13.56
C GLU A 209 11.36 10.28 -12.54
N SER A 210 11.61 9.35 -11.60
CA SER A 210 10.73 9.16 -10.45
C SER A 210 10.76 10.41 -9.58
N GLY A 211 9.58 10.98 -9.35
CA GLY A 211 9.38 12.15 -8.49
C GLY A 211 8.93 11.77 -7.08
N ASP A 212 8.26 12.71 -6.43
CA ASP A 212 7.79 12.57 -5.06
C ASP A 212 6.58 11.64 -4.94
N ILE A 213 6.50 10.95 -3.80
CA ILE A 213 5.32 10.18 -3.38
C ILE A 213 4.62 10.98 -2.28
N TYR A 214 3.43 11.52 -2.59
CA TYR A 214 2.56 12.19 -1.63
C TYR A 214 1.64 11.17 -0.99
N TRP A 215 1.59 11.12 0.34
CA TRP A 215 0.82 10.13 1.09
C TRP A 215 -0.33 10.79 1.86
N GLN A 216 -1.55 10.37 1.58
CA GLN A 216 -2.77 10.86 2.22
C GLN A 216 -3.50 9.69 2.85
N VAL A 217 -3.68 9.73 4.16
CA VAL A 217 -4.33 8.66 4.92
C VAL A 217 -5.46 9.24 5.77
N GLN A 218 -6.67 8.71 5.60
CA GLN A 218 -7.81 9.12 6.42
C GLN A 218 -7.65 8.73 7.88
N ASN A 219 -7.11 7.52 8.16
CA ASN A 219 -6.76 7.06 9.50
C ASN A 219 -5.39 6.37 9.47
N LEU A 220 -4.35 7.07 9.90
CA LEU A 220 -3.01 6.54 10.13
C LEU A 220 -2.89 6.14 11.59
N HIS A 221 -2.46 4.90 11.90
CA HIS A 221 -2.59 4.37 13.26
C HIS A 221 -1.48 3.39 13.66
N VAL A 222 -1.38 3.15 14.97
CA VAL A 222 -0.61 2.06 15.55
C VAL A 222 -1.43 1.37 16.64
N TYR A 223 -1.41 0.04 16.65
CA TYR A 223 -2.08 -0.78 17.67
C TYR A 223 -1.21 -0.97 18.91
N GLU A 224 -1.85 -1.10 20.09
CA GLU A 224 -1.20 -1.30 21.39
C GLU A 224 -0.12 -2.39 21.37
N LYS A 225 -0.38 -3.51 20.71
CA LYS A 225 0.57 -4.62 20.57
C LYS A 225 1.89 -4.22 19.90
N HIS A 226 1.92 -3.09 19.19
CA HIS A 226 3.08 -2.57 18.45
C HIS A 226 3.68 -1.30 19.06
N PHE A 227 3.17 -0.78 20.19
CA PHE A 227 3.70 0.43 20.84
C PHE A 227 5.19 0.31 21.15
N HIS A 228 5.65 -0.89 21.53
CA HIS A 228 7.08 -1.16 21.77
C HIS A 228 7.98 -1.00 20.54
N LEU A 229 7.41 -0.89 19.32
CA LEU A 229 8.13 -0.66 18.07
C LEU A 229 8.20 0.83 17.69
N VAL A 230 7.38 1.68 18.34
CA VAL A 230 7.36 3.14 18.13
C VAL A 230 8.57 3.79 18.81
N ASP A 231 9.09 3.20 19.87
CA ASP A 231 10.16 3.75 20.72
C ASP A 231 11.58 3.30 20.27
N ARG A 232 11.73 2.70 19.09
CA ARG A 232 12.98 2.11 18.61
C ARG A 232 13.49 2.77 17.33
#